data_fffcc47283cc712ac5e73de2e76a9ea1
#
_entry.id   fffcc47283cc712ac5e73de2e76a9ea1
#
_cell.length_a   1.000
_cell.length_b   1.000
_cell.length_c   1.000
_cell.angle_alpha   90.00
_cell.angle_beta   90.00
_cell.angle_gamma   90.00
#
_symmetry.space_group_name_H-M   'P 1'
#
loop_
_entity.id
_entity.type
_entity.pdbx_description
1 polymer ?
#
loop_
_entity_poly.entity_id
_entity_poly.type
_entity_poly.pdbx_seq_one_letter_code
_entity_poly.pdbx_strand_id
1 'polypeptide(L)'
;DAIISALGPDNSGSVNDTLAVAMKNIINGARESGVSKLVAIANAGILQLSPRELRLDSPNYPQYLKKTSREYLDAFEILKTSELDWTVVCPPFMSFAEGNQSYRVAADFLPESGERISVQDVAEFAYNLLFTSEYSQKRVGIAY
;
A
#
# COMPACT_ATOMS: atom_id res chain seq x y z
N ASP A 1 13.85 8.03 13.23
CA ASP A 1 13.72 8.22 11.77
C ASP A 1 12.80 7.16 11.19
N ALA A 2 12.14 7.48 10.06
CA ALA A 2 11.21 6.59 9.38
C ALA A 2 11.20 6.86 7.86
N ILE A 3 10.67 5.93 7.09
CA ILE A 3 10.54 6.04 5.63
C ILE A 3 9.07 6.02 5.25
N ILE A 4 8.66 6.92 4.34
CA ILE A 4 7.40 6.81 3.60
C ILE A 4 7.75 6.56 2.14
N SER A 5 7.20 5.49 1.56
CA SER A 5 7.35 5.15 0.15
C SER A 5 6.01 5.31 -0.57
N ALA A 6 5.94 6.26 -1.49
CA ALA A 6 4.80 6.47 -2.38
C ALA A 6 5.15 6.14 -3.84
N LEU A 7 6.02 5.14 -4.04
CA LEU A 7 6.43 4.70 -5.36
C LEU A 7 5.28 3.99 -6.08
N GLY A 8 5.08 4.36 -7.33
CA GLY A 8 4.16 3.68 -8.23
C GLY A 8 4.92 2.84 -9.28
N PRO A 9 4.22 1.94 -9.98
CA PRO A 9 4.82 1.18 -11.07
C PRO A 9 5.22 2.10 -12.22
N ASP A 10 6.29 1.71 -12.91
CA ASP A 10 6.69 2.40 -14.14
C ASP A 10 5.73 2.04 -15.29
N ASN A 11 5.06 3.05 -15.81
CA ASN A 11 4.14 2.90 -16.95
C ASN A 11 4.85 2.97 -18.31
N SER A 12 6.19 3.01 -18.36
CA SER A 12 6.97 3.07 -19.61
C SER A 12 6.93 1.79 -20.43
N GLY A 13 6.38 0.70 -19.89
CA GLY A 13 6.22 -0.59 -20.57
C GLY A 13 7.49 -1.44 -20.62
N SER A 14 8.59 -1.03 -20.01
CA SER A 14 9.89 -1.62 -20.25
C SER A 14 10.33 -2.72 -19.27
N VAL A 15 9.84 -2.82 -18.05
CA VAL A 15 10.19 -3.92 -17.10
C VAL A 15 9.10 -4.13 -16.07
N ASN A 16 8.75 -5.38 -15.78
CA ASN A 16 7.66 -5.74 -14.86
C ASN A 16 8.06 -5.81 -13.37
N ASP A 17 9.30 -5.49 -12.99
CA ASP A 17 9.80 -5.75 -11.62
C ASP A 17 10.32 -4.48 -10.92
N THR A 18 9.98 -3.30 -11.42
CA THR A 18 10.55 -2.04 -10.91
C THR A 18 10.24 -1.81 -9.44
N LEU A 19 9.00 -2.06 -9.00
CA LEU A 19 8.61 -1.89 -7.60
C LEU A 19 9.25 -2.93 -6.67
N ALA A 20 9.40 -4.16 -7.13
CA ALA A 20 10.07 -5.22 -6.36
C ALA A 20 11.54 -4.90 -6.12
N VAL A 21 12.24 -4.41 -7.17
CA VAL A 21 13.65 -3.96 -7.05
C VAL A 21 13.76 -2.73 -6.14
N ALA A 22 12.87 -1.75 -6.31
CA ALA A 22 12.85 -0.56 -5.47
C ALA A 22 12.63 -0.92 -4.00
N MET A 23 11.71 -1.83 -3.70
CA MET A 23 11.45 -2.28 -2.34
C MET A 23 12.67 -2.97 -1.70
N LYS A 24 13.38 -3.82 -2.44
CA LYS A 24 14.64 -4.41 -1.97
C LYS A 24 15.67 -3.34 -1.61
N ASN A 25 15.81 -2.32 -2.45
CA ASN A 25 16.75 -1.22 -2.20
C ASN A 25 16.35 -0.38 -0.98
N ILE A 26 15.05 -0.11 -0.80
CA ILE A 26 14.54 0.59 0.38
C ILE A 26 14.84 -0.21 1.66
N ILE A 27 14.56 -1.51 1.67
CA ILE A 27 14.83 -2.38 2.83
C ILE A 27 16.32 -2.42 3.17
N ASN A 28 17.18 -2.55 2.16
CA ASN A 28 18.63 -2.54 2.35
C ASN A 28 19.11 -1.19 2.91
N GLY A 29 18.68 -0.08 2.33
CA GLY A 29 19.03 1.26 2.81
C GLY A 29 18.52 1.53 4.24
N ALA A 30 17.31 1.09 4.56
CA ALA A 30 16.76 1.18 5.91
C ALA A 30 17.64 0.43 6.92
N ARG A 31 18.01 -0.82 6.60
CA ARG A 31 18.89 -1.64 7.46
C ARG A 31 20.27 -1.01 7.65
N GLU A 32 20.88 -0.53 6.58
CA GLU A 32 22.21 0.11 6.63
C GLU A 32 22.20 1.42 7.43
N SER A 33 21.08 2.15 7.42
CA SER A 33 20.89 3.42 8.12
C SER A 33 20.31 3.26 9.54
N GLY A 34 20.01 2.04 9.99
CA GLY A 34 19.39 1.79 11.28
C GLY A 34 17.93 2.30 11.39
N VAL A 35 17.25 2.51 10.25
CA VAL A 35 15.84 2.90 10.22
C VAL A 35 14.97 1.66 10.23
N SER A 36 14.06 1.55 11.19
CA SER A 36 13.19 0.37 11.36
C SER A 36 11.76 0.56 10.89
N LYS A 37 11.28 1.81 10.76
CA LYS A 37 9.88 2.13 10.42
C LYS A 37 9.71 2.44 8.94
N LEU A 38 8.78 1.73 8.28
CA LEU A 38 8.43 1.97 6.88
C LEU A 38 6.91 2.00 6.69
N VAL A 39 6.40 3.09 6.11
CA VAL A 39 5.03 3.16 5.60
C VAL A 39 5.09 3.19 4.07
N ALA A 40 4.47 2.22 3.42
CA ALA A 40 4.39 2.17 1.96
C ALA A 40 2.95 2.39 1.49
N ILE A 41 2.77 3.04 0.33
CA ILE A 41 1.47 3.21 -0.29
C ILE A 41 1.40 2.28 -1.51
N ALA A 42 0.35 1.47 -1.57
CA ALA A 42 0.05 0.56 -2.66
C ALA A 42 -1.34 0.85 -3.24
N ASN A 43 -2.10 -0.17 -3.59
CA ASN A 43 -3.51 -0.04 -3.97
C ASN A 43 -4.38 -1.13 -3.33
N ALA A 44 -5.70 -0.94 -3.35
CA ALA A 44 -6.67 -1.86 -2.76
C ALA A 44 -6.66 -3.27 -3.41
N GLY A 45 -6.08 -3.43 -4.59
CA GLY A 45 -6.01 -4.74 -5.28
C GLY A 45 -5.29 -5.80 -4.48
N ILE A 46 -4.30 -5.42 -3.67
CA ILE A 46 -3.53 -6.35 -2.84
C ILE A 46 -4.17 -6.68 -1.48
N LEU A 47 -5.35 -6.09 -1.18
CA LEU A 47 -6.12 -6.42 0.01
C LEU A 47 -6.92 -7.72 -0.17
N GLN A 48 -7.34 -8.31 0.93
CA GLN A 48 -8.25 -9.45 0.94
C GLN A 48 -9.65 -9.05 0.44
N LEU A 49 -10.22 -9.86 -0.42
CA LEU A 49 -11.64 -9.89 -0.73
C LEU A 49 -12.37 -10.84 0.24
N SER A 50 -11.73 -11.96 0.54
CA SER A 50 -12.15 -12.95 1.53
C SER A 50 -10.90 -13.51 2.22
N PRO A 51 -11.01 -14.35 3.28
CA PRO A 51 -9.85 -14.92 3.97
C PRO A 51 -8.88 -15.71 3.06
N ARG A 52 -9.34 -16.13 1.87
CA ARG A 52 -8.55 -16.95 0.94
C ARG A 52 -8.36 -16.34 -0.44
N GLU A 53 -8.85 -15.12 -0.68
CA GLU A 53 -8.85 -14.51 -2.00
C GLU A 53 -8.43 -13.04 -1.91
N LEU A 54 -7.50 -12.62 -2.76
CA LEU A 54 -7.16 -11.21 -2.92
C LEU A 54 -8.15 -10.53 -3.87
N ARG A 55 -8.35 -9.23 -3.68
CA ARG A 55 -9.23 -8.43 -4.56
C ARG A 55 -8.79 -8.50 -6.02
N LEU A 56 -7.48 -8.47 -6.30
CA LEU A 56 -6.94 -8.53 -7.67
C LEU A 56 -7.21 -9.88 -8.38
N ASP A 57 -7.45 -10.95 -7.63
CA ASP A 57 -7.72 -12.29 -8.18
C ASP A 57 -9.21 -12.51 -8.50
N SER A 58 -10.08 -11.62 -8.01
CA SER A 58 -11.52 -11.66 -8.30
C SER A 58 -11.80 -11.55 -9.80
N PRO A 59 -12.76 -12.33 -10.35
CA PRO A 59 -13.20 -12.18 -11.73
C PRO A 59 -13.71 -10.76 -12.07
N ASN A 60 -14.24 -10.06 -11.09
CA ASN A 60 -14.79 -8.70 -11.24
C ASN A 60 -13.73 -7.60 -11.09
N TYR A 61 -12.47 -7.95 -10.78
CA TYR A 61 -11.41 -6.94 -10.64
C TYR A 61 -11.06 -6.33 -12.01
N PRO A 62 -10.94 -4.98 -12.11
CA PRO A 62 -10.68 -4.31 -13.39
C PRO A 62 -9.39 -4.80 -14.05
N GLN A 63 -9.50 -5.29 -15.29
CA GLN A 63 -8.36 -5.89 -16.00
C GLN A 63 -7.19 -4.90 -16.17
N TYR A 64 -7.50 -3.62 -16.42
CA TYR A 64 -6.48 -2.58 -16.58
C TYR A 64 -5.66 -2.29 -15.32
N LEU A 65 -6.16 -2.67 -14.12
CA LEU A 65 -5.45 -2.54 -12.85
C LEU A 65 -4.66 -3.80 -12.47
N LYS A 66 -4.91 -4.94 -13.10
CA LYS A 66 -4.30 -6.22 -12.67
C LYS A 66 -2.78 -6.19 -12.72
N LYS A 67 -2.19 -5.65 -13.78
CA LYS A 67 -0.73 -5.54 -13.91
C LYS A 67 -0.14 -4.71 -12.76
N THR A 68 -0.65 -3.50 -12.59
CA THR A 68 -0.22 -2.59 -11.52
C THR A 68 -0.36 -3.21 -10.13
N SER A 69 -1.50 -3.87 -9.85
CA SER A 69 -1.72 -4.52 -8.56
C SER A 69 -0.80 -5.70 -8.33
N ARG A 70 -0.44 -6.44 -9.40
CA ARG A 70 0.54 -7.52 -9.30
C ARG A 70 1.93 -6.99 -8.93
N GLU A 71 2.37 -5.90 -9.53
CA GLU A 71 3.65 -5.26 -9.17
C GLU A 71 3.67 -4.78 -7.70
N TYR A 72 2.57 -4.21 -7.19
CA TYR A 72 2.44 -3.88 -5.77
C TYR A 72 2.46 -5.14 -4.88
N LEU A 73 1.83 -6.22 -5.30
CA LEU A 73 1.85 -7.48 -4.56
C LEU A 73 3.26 -8.05 -4.48
N ASP A 74 4.01 -8.06 -5.58
CA ASP A 74 5.38 -8.56 -5.61
C ASP A 74 6.30 -7.75 -4.68
N ALA A 75 6.17 -6.42 -4.67
CA ALA A 75 6.88 -5.56 -3.74
C ALA A 75 6.46 -5.81 -2.27
N PHE A 76 5.17 -6.03 -2.02
CA PHE A 76 4.64 -6.37 -0.70
C PHE A 76 5.18 -7.71 -0.19
N GLU A 77 5.23 -8.75 -1.03
CA GLU A 77 5.76 -10.06 -0.63
C GLU A 77 7.25 -9.97 -0.21
N ILE A 78 8.02 -9.09 -0.83
CA ILE A 78 9.40 -8.79 -0.43
C ILE A 78 9.42 -8.07 0.92
N LEU A 79 8.61 -7.01 1.07
CA LEU A 79 8.54 -6.24 2.31
C LEU A 79 8.13 -7.11 3.50
N LYS A 80 7.17 -8.00 3.30
CA LYS A 80 6.66 -8.94 4.32
C LYS A 80 7.75 -9.84 4.91
N THR A 81 8.81 -10.14 4.16
CA THR A 81 9.94 -10.94 4.65
C THR A 81 10.99 -10.13 5.39
N SER A 82 10.85 -8.81 5.45
CA SER A 82 11.79 -7.93 6.16
C SER A 82 11.50 -7.89 7.66
N GLU A 83 12.51 -7.49 8.45
CA GLU A 83 12.38 -7.27 9.89
C GLU A 83 11.90 -5.85 10.24
N LEU A 84 11.48 -5.05 9.24
CA LEU A 84 11.01 -3.69 9.46
C LEU A 84 9.65 -3.68 10.16
N ASP A 85 9.40 -2.64 10.93
CA ASP A 85 8.05 -2.28 11.39
C ASP A 85 7.34 -1.56 10.22
N TRP A 86 6.72 -2.36 9.36
CA TRP A 86 6.09 -1.86 8.15
C TRP A 86 4.57 -1.78 8.26
N THR A 87 4.01 -0.81 7.55
CA THR A 87 2.57 -0.72 7.25
C THR A 87 2.39 -0.40 5.77
N VAL A 88 1.45 -1.07 5.09
CA VAL A 88 1.13 -0.80 3.69
C VAL A 88 -0.28 -0.24 3.60
N VAL A 89 -0.40 1.03 3.23
CA VAL A 89 -1.67 1.72 3.00
C VAL A 89 -2.16 1.40 1.60
N CYS A 90 -3.38 0.89 1.50
CA CYS A 90 -3.97 0.35 0.28
C CYS A 90 -5.28 1.08 -0.07
N PRO A 91 -5.21 2.30 -0.62
CA PRO A 91 -6.39 3.03 -1.04
C PRO A 91 -7.03 2.42 -2.30
N PRO A 92 -8.35 2.62 -2.49
CA PRO A 92 -9.03 2.39 -3.77
C PRO A 92 -8.72 3.53 -4.75
N PHE A 93 -9.70 3.99 -5.52
CA PHE A 93 -9.50 5.15 -6.39
C PHE A 93 -9.17 6.40 -5.56
N MET A 94 -8.05 7.06 -5.89
CA MET A 94 -7.64 8.31 -5.25
C MET A 94 -8.01 9.53 -6.14
N SER A 95 -8.64 10.53 -5.53
CA SER A 95 -8.97 11.80 -6.18
C SER A 95 -8.10 12.94 -5.65
N PHE A 96 -7.91 13.98 -6.46
CA PHE A 96 -7.23 15.20 -6.05
C PHE A 96 -8.17 16.23 -5.38
N ALA A 97 -9.36 15.80 -4.96
CA ALA A 97 -10.25 16.62 -4.14
C ALA A 97 -9.65 16.86 -2.75
N GLU A 98 -10.10 17.90 -2.08
CA GLU A 98 -9.74 18.16 -0.68
C GLU A 98 -10.17 16.98 0.20
N GLY A 99 -9.35 16.66 1.20
CA GLY A 99 -9.66 15.66 2.22
C GLY A 99 -10.78 16.16 3.14
N ASN A 100 -11.54 15.23 3.68
CA ASN A 100 -12.62 15.55 4.62
C ASN A 100 -12.43 14.86 5.99
N GLN A 101 -11.34 14.07 6.16
CA GLN A 101 -10.98 13.36 7.38
C GLN A 101 -12.07 12.37 7.90
N SER A 102 -13.08 12.07 7.07
CA SER A 102 -14.19 11.17 7.41
C SER A 102 -14.02 9.80 6.76
N TYR A 103 -12.79 9.31 6.71
CA TYR A 103 -12.47 7.99 6.17
C TYR A 103 -12.59 6.89 7.22
N ARG A 104 -12.78 5.68 6.74
CA ARG A 104 -12.75 4.44 7.53
C ARG A 104 -11.51 3.64 7.18
N VAL A 105 -11.02 2.86 8.12
CA VAL A 105 -9.86 1.99 7.94
C VAL A 105 -10.18 0.56 8.35
N ALA A 106 -9.55 -0.41 7.68
CA ALA A 106 -9.68 -1.82 8.02
C ALA A 106 -8.35 -2.55 7.77
N ALA A 107 -7.88 -3.33 8.74
CA ALA A 107 -6.69 -4.15 8.57
C ALA A 107 -6.95 -5.28 7.58
N ASP A 108 -6.07 -5.44 6.61
CA ASP A 108 -6.06 -6.45 5.56
C ASP A 108 -7.27 -6.44 4.58
N PHE A 109 -8.30 -5.66 4.85
CA PHE A 109 -9.51 -5.54 4.01
C PHE A 109 -9.75 -4.08 3.60
N LEU A 110 -10.53 -3.88 2.54
CA LEU A 110 -11.06 -2.56 2.24
C LEU A 110 -12.32 -2.32 3.11
N PRO A 111 -12.52 -1.11 3.67
CA PRO A 111 -13.78 -0.77 4.32
C PRO A 111 -14.99 -1.08 3.43
N GLU A 112 -16.06 -1.57 4.02
CA GLU A 112 -17.28 -1.94 3.29
C GLU A 112 -17.78 -0.78 2.42
N SER A 113 -18.11 -1.07 1.15
CA SER A 113 -18.53 -0.07 0.16
C SER A 113 -17.53 1.08 -0.07
N GLY A 114 -16.27 0.90 0.31
CA GLY A 114 -15.21 1.88 0.09
C GLY A 114 -14.76 1.91 -1.37
N GLU A 115 -15.02 2.99 -2.08
CA GLU A 115 -14.74 3.11 -3.52
C GLU A 115 -13.70 4.18 -3.83
N ARG A 116 -13.56 5.19 -2.98
CA ARG A 116 -12.69 6.35 -3.22
C ARG A 116 -12.17 6.96 -1.93
N ILE A 117 -11.10 7.75 -2.08
CA ILE A 117 -10.54 8.59 -1.02
C ILE A 117 -9.77 9.76 -1.67
N SER A 118 -9.51 10.83 -0.94
CA SER A 118 -8.61 11.88 -1.42
C SER A 118 -7.14 11.50 -1.23
N VAL A 119 -6.28 11.98 -2.12
CA VAL A 119 -4.81 11.87 -1.95
C VAL A 119 -4.37 12.52 -0.64
N GLN A 120 -5.00 13.63 -0.25
CA GLN A 120 -4.68 14.35 0.98
C GLN A 120 -4.94 13.49 2.22
N ASP A 121 -6.11 12.82 2.32
CA ASP A 121 -6.43 11.97 3.47
C ASP A 121 -5.52 10.74 3.54
N VAL A 122 -5.14 10.16 2.38
CA VAL A 122 -4.16 9.07 2.34
C VAL A 122 -2.80 9.53 2.85
N ALA A 123 -2.35 10.72 2.43
CA ALA A 123 -1.06 11.26 2.85
C ALA A 123 -1.03 11.59 4.35
N GLU A 124 -2.10 12.20 4.88
CA GLU A 124 -2.25 12.49 6.31
C GLU A 124 -2.26 11.20 7.14
N PHE A 125 -3.04 10.21 6.73
CA PHE A 125 -3.08 8.92 7.39
C PHE A 125 -1.71 8.24 7.38
N ALA A 126 -1.04 8.18 6.22
CA ALA A 126 0.30 7.57 6.10
C ALA A 126 1.33 8.28 6.99
N TYR A 127 1.26 9.61 7.08
CA TYR A 127 2.12 10.38 7.97
C TYR A 127 1.86 10.06 9.46
N ASN A 128 0.59 9.97 9.86
CA ASN A 128 0.21 9.65 11.24
C ASN A 128 0.65 8.25 11.67
N LEU A 129 0.73 7.29 10.74
CA LEU A 129 1.23 5.94 10.98
C LEU A 129 2.71 5.90 11.41
N LEU A 130 3.49 6.95 11.16
CA LEU A 130 4.88 7.03 11.63
C LEU A 130 4.97 7.08 13.15
N PHE A 131 3.93 7.53 13.83
CA PHE A 131 3.89 7.78 15.28
C PHE A 131 3.11 6.74 16.09
N THR A 132 2.64 5.66 15.43
CA THR A 132 1.88 4.60 16.08
C THR A 132 2.34 3.23 15.60
N SER A 133 2.08 2.18 16.39
CA SER A 133 2.28 0.78 16.00
C SER A 133 0.95 0.03 15.80
N GLU A 134 -0.17 0.73 15.74
CA GLU A 134 -1.51 0.14 15.63
C GLU A 134 -1.64 -0.84 14.47
N TYR A 135 -1.01 -0.50 13.33
CA TYR A 135 -1.05 -1.32 12.11
C TYR A 135 0.34 -1.90 11.74
N SER A 136 1.18 -2.16 12.74
CA SER A 136 2.47 -2.80 12.52
C SER A 136 2.30 -4.15 11.80
N GLN A 137 3.07 -4.36 10.74
CA GLN A 137 3.04 -5.54 9.88
C GLN A 137 1.65 -5.87 9.30
N LYS A 138 0.90 -4.81 8.92
CA LYS A 138 -0.43 -4.91 8.30
C LYS A 138 -0.50 -4.17 6.96
N ARG A 139 -1.33 -4.71 6.06
CA ARG A 139 -1.94 -3.92 4.99
C ARG A 139 -3.18 -3.24 5.56
N VAL A 140 -3.43 -2.02 5.18
CA VAL A 140 -4.56 -1.24 5.70
C VAL A 140 -5.35 -0.65 4.54
N GLY A 141 -6.60 -1.08 4.40
CA GLY A 141 -7.55 -0.42 3.50
C GLY A 141 -8.04 0.87 4.13
N ILE A 142 -8.16 1.91 3.32
CA ILE A 142 -8.64 3.24 3.72
C ILE A 142 -9.57 3.77 2.64
N ALA A 143 -10.78 4.18 3.01
CA ALA A 143 -11.79 4.72 2.08
C ALA A 143 -12.87 5.52 2.81
N TYR A 144 -13.56 6.36 2.05
CA TYR A 144 -14.78 7.02 2.53
C TYR A 144 -15.93 6.05 2.71
#